data_620f49c56de3785fd9e60b5584c68f13
#
_entry.id   620f49c56de3785fd9e60b5584c68f13
#
_cell.length_a   1.000
_cell.length_b   1.000
_cell.length_c   1.000
_cell.angle_alpha   90.00
_cell.angle_beta   90.00
_cell.angle_gamma   90.00
#
_symmetry.space_group_name_H-M   'P 1'
#
loop_
_entity.id
_entity.type
_entity.pdbx_description
1 polymer ?
#
loop_
_entity_poly.entity_id
_entity_poly.type
_entity_poly.pdbx_seq_one_letter_code
_entity_poly.pdbx_strand_id
1 'polypeptide(L)'
;MIEINNVTFSRGSQVILDEFSAYVKNGEAVLLTGDNGVGKSTLVSLIGGFLKPDSGTIEIIGNDISKLKAHEQAELRSVAPQRRIFDLAFTLQQVLNFVPMKRRSEMTHQIIENLGLADLIEKKVTELSIGQQQRVSLALALIQDADFYLLDEPFAAQDKGSINRILMVIEEMKKRKGILVVSHNTDALRSHFDREIVLG
;
A
#
# COMPACT_ATOMS: atom_id res chain seq x y z
N MET A 1 -14.84 -5.35 1.69
CA MET A 1 -14.01 -6.33 0.96
C MET A 1 -13.54 -5.69 -0.33
N ILE A 2 -12.30 -5.93 -0.76
CA ILE A 2 -11.86 -5.76 -2.14
C ILE A 2 -12.21 -7.05 -2.86
N GLU A 3 -12.83 -6.96 -4.04
CA GLU A 3 -13.17 -8.08 -4.91
C GLU A 3 -12.60 -7.84 -6.30
N ILE A 4 -11.87 -8.81 -6.80
CA ILE A 4 -11.24 -8.81 -8.12
C ILE A 4 -11.87 -9.97 -8.88
N ASN A 5 -12.64 -9.68 -9.93
CA ASN A 5 -13.45 -10.66 -10.63
C ASN A 5 -13.03 -10.77 -12.10
N ASN A 6 -12.39 -11.89 -12.46
CA ASN A 6 -11.97 -12.25 -13.81
C ASN A 6 -11.25 -11.10 -14.55
N VAL A 7 -10.31 -10.45 -13.85
CA VAL A 7 -9.58 -9.29 -14.37
C VAL A 7 -8.52 -9.75 -15.35
N THR A 8 -8.62 -9.24 -16.58
CA THR A 8 -7.56 -9.34 -17.61
C THR A 8 -6.97 -7.97 -17.84
N PHE A 9 -5.64 -7.91 -17.93
CA PHE A 9 -4.91 -6.67 -18.23
C PHE A 9 -3.67 -6.97 -19.07
N SER A 10 -3.52 -6.19 -20.15
CA SER A 10 -2.37 -6.29 -21.06
C SER A 10 -1.58 -4.97 -21.11
N ARG A 11 -0.30 -5.08 -21.33
CA ARG A 11 0.56 -3.93 -21.64
C ARG A 11 1.11 -4.09 -23.06
N GLY A 12 0.52 -3.37 -24.01
CA GLY A 12 0.77 -3.60 -25.43
C GLY A 12 0.27 -4.98 -25.83
N SER A 13 1.15 -5.83 -26.38
CA SER A 13 0.82 -7.20 -26.78
C SER A 13 1.02 -8.26 -25.68
N GLN A 14 1.55 -7.86 -24.52
CA GLN A 14 1.83 -8.79 -23.43
C GLN A 14 0.67 -8.82 -22.43
N VAL A 15 0.05 -9.98 -22.26
CA VAL A 15 -0.92 -10.22 -21.18
C VAL A 15 -0.15 -10.31 -19.86
N ILE A 16 -0.55 -9.48 -18.89
CA ILE A 16 0.04 -9.41 -17.54
C ILE A 16 -0.84 -10.14 -16.53
N LEU A 17 -2.15 -9.98 -16.64
CA LEU A 17 -3.14 -10.71 -15.84
C LEU A 17 -4.13 -11.34 -16.81
N ASP A 18 -4.46 -12.61 -16.58
CA ASP A 18 -5.42 -13.35 -17.39
C ASP A 18 -6.51 -13.95 -16.49
N GLU A 19 -7.73 -13.44 -16.64
CA GLU A 19 -8.93 -13.83 -15.86
C GLU A 19 -8.68 -13.96 -14.34
N PHE A 20 -7.80 -13.12 -13.80
CA PHE A 20 -7.38 -13.19 -12.41
C PHE A 20 -8.51 -12.80 -11.47
N SER A 21 -8.74 -13.65 -10.45
CA SER A 21 -9.74 -13.42 -9.41
C SER A 21 -9.16 -13.60 -8.02
N ALA A 22 -9.42 -12.65 -7.13
CA ALA A 22 -8.98 -12.68 -5.74
C ALA A 22 -9.84 -11.75 -4.90
N TYR A 23 -9.65 -11.80 -3.58
CA TYR A 23 -10.31 -10.86 -2.66
C TYR A 23 -9.41 -10.51 -1.49
N VAL A 24 -9.70 -9.37 -0.83
CA VAL A 24 -9.12 -8.97 0.46
C VAL A 24 -10.25 -8.52 1.36
N LYS A 25 -10.36 -9.13 2.54
CA LYS A 25 -11.40 -8.76 3.52
C LYS A 25 -10.93 -7.60 4.38
N ASN A 26 -11.88 -6.90 4.97
CA ASN A 26 -11.60 -6.01 6.09
C ASN A 26 -11.23 -6.86 7.31
N GLY A 27 -10.26 -6.42 8.10
CA GLY A 27 -9.77 -7.18 9.25
C GLY A 27 -8.72 -8.25 8.92
N GLU A 28 -8.20 -8.29 7.68
CA GLU A 28 -7.10 -9.20 7.33
C GLU A 28 -5.91 -8.46 6.69
N ALA A 29 -4.73 -8.99 6.89
CA ALA A 29 -3.51 -8.64 6.15
C ALA A 29 -3.16 -9.79 5.21
N VAL A 30 -3.14 -9.50 3.91
CA VAL A 30 -2.87 -10.46 2.83
C VAL A 30 -1.53 -10.17 2.21
N LEU A 31 -0.70 -11.19 2.06
CA LEU A 31 0.59 -11.13 1.37
C LEU A 31 0.41 -11.51 -0.10
N LEU A 32 0.75 -10.61 -1.02
CA LEU A 32 0.80 -10.87 -2.46
C LEU A 32 2.23 -11.19 -2.88
N THR A 33 2.45 -12.38 -3.38
CA THR A 33 3.76 -12.92 -3.77
C THR A 33 3.77 -13.35 -5.23
N GLY A 34 4.92 -13.75 -5.74
CA GLY A 34 5.15 -14.20 -7.11
C GLY A 34 6.46 -13.69 -7.66
N ASP A 35 6.87 -14.17 -8.83
CA ASP A 35 8.13 -13.83 -9.47
C ASP A 35 8.24 -12.34 -9.81
N ASN A 36 9.48 -11.87 -9.99
CA ASN A 36 9.71 -10.51 -10.46
C ASN A 36 9.15 -10.31 -11.86
N GLY A 37 8.41 -9.23 -12.06
CA GLY A 37 7.80 -8.92 -13.36
C GLY A 37 6.47 -9.64 -13.65
N VAL A 38 5.97 -10.51 -12.76
CA VAL A 38 4.72 -11.26 -12.97
C VAL A 38 3.45 -10.39 -12.96
N GLY A 39 3.54 -9.13 -12.52
CA GLY A 39 2.40 -8.21 -12.55
C GLY A 39 1.90 -7.75 -11.17
N LYS A 40 2.62 -8.00 -10.06
CA LYS A 40 2.20 -7.62 -8.70
C LYS A 40 1.91 -6.11 -8.57
N SER A 41 2.84 -5.24 -8.97
CA SER A 41 2.63 -3.78 -8.94
C SER A 41 1.58 -3.31 -9.95
N THR A 42 1.37 -4.06 -11.03
CA THR A 42 0.27 -3.83 -11.98
C THR A 42 -1.07 -4.11 -11.29
N LEU A 43 -1.19 -5.22 -10.57
CA LEU A 43 -2.38 -5.55 -9.79
C LEU A 43 -2.66 -4.49 -8.73
N VAL A 44 -1.64 -4.05 -7.97
CA VAL A 44 -1.77 -2.93 -7.02
C VAL A 44 -2.26 -1.66 -7.71
N SER A 45 -1.76 -1.36 -8.91
CA SER A 45 -2.16 -0.17 -9.68
C SER A 45 -3.60 -0.27 -10.19
N LEU A 46 -4.06 -1.46 -10.55
CA LEU A 46 -5.44 -1.72 -10.94
C LEU A 46 -6.40 -1.57 -9.76
N ILE A 47 -6.11 -2.20 -8.61
CA ILE A 47 -6.89 -2.06 -7.38
C ILE A 47 -6.85 -0.60 -6.90
N GLY A 48 -5.70 0.06 -7.07
CA GLY A 48 -5.52 1.48 -6.79
C GLY A 48 -6.31 2.43 -7.71
N GLY A 49 -6.92 1.93 -8.78
CA GLY A 49 -7.63 2.76 -9.76
C GLY A 49 -6.72 3.65 -10.61
N PHE A 50 -5.41 3.39 -10.62
CA PHE A 50 -4.43 4.09 -11.47
C PHE A 50 -4.37 3.50 -12.88
N LEU A 51 -4.78 2.24 -13.03
CA LEU A 51 -4.96 1.55 -14.30
C LEU A 51 -6.40 1.03 -14.39
N LYS A 52 -6.87 0.85 -15.61
CA LYS A 52 -8.18 0.25 -15.89
C LYS A 52 -7.95 -1.15 -16.48
N PRO A 53 -8.66 -2.19 -16.03
CA PRO A 53 -8.57 -3.52 -16.63
C PRO A 53 -9.14 -3.53 -18.05
N ASP A 54 -8.65 -4.43 -18.88
CA ASP A 54 -9.19 -4.67 -20.25
C ASP A 54 -10.56 -5.35 -20.13
N SER A 55 -10.71 -6.30 -19.20
CA SER A 55 -11.97 -6.96 -18.87
C SER A 55 -12.02 -7.33 -17.37
N GLY A 56 -13.19 -7.73 -16.90
CA GLY A 56 -13.44 -8.02 -15.48
C GLY A 56 -13.75 -6.75 -14.68
N THR A 57 -13.89 -6.90 -13.36
CA THR A 57 -14.23 -5.79 -12.46
C THR A 57 -13.38 -5.83 -11.18
N ILE A 58 -13.12 -4.65 -10.62
CA ILE A 58 -12.51 -4.51 -9.29
C ILE A 58 -13.45 -3.65 -8.46
N GLU A 59 -13.95 -4.23 -7.38
CA GLU A 59 -14.87 -3.56 -6.46
C GLU A 59 -14.24 -3.41 -5.08
N ILE A 60 -14.47 -2.27 -4.45
CA ILE A 60 -14.10 -2.01 -3.06
C ILE A 60 -15.37 -1.60 -2.31
N ILE A 61 -15.78 -2.44 -1.35
CA ILE A 61 -17.03 -2.26 -0.58
C ILE A 61 -18.24 -2.11 -1.55
N GLY A 62 -18.32 -3.00 -2.57
CA GLY A 62 -19.40 -3.02 -3.56
C GLY A 62 -19.38 -1.86 -4.55
N ASN A 63 -18.34 -1.02 -4.57
CA ASN A 63 -18.18 0.06 -5.53
C ASN A 63 -17.12 -0.29 -6.57
N ASP A 64 -17.50 -0.28 -7.84
CA ASP A 64 -16.57 -0.43 -8.96
C ASP A 64 -15.59 0.74 -8.97
N ILE A 65 -14.31 0.46 -8.68
CA ILE A 65 -13.28 1.48 -8.53
C ILE A 65 -13.08 2.32 -9.80
N SER A 66 -13.37 1.75 -10.97
CA SER A 66 -13.22 2.42 -12.25
C SER A 66 -14.27 3.52 -12.51
N LYS A 67 -15.37 3.49 -11.77
CA LYS A 67 -16.49 4.44 -11.89
C LYS A 67 -16.42 5.58 -10.88
N LEU A 68 -15.55 5.45 -9.87
CA LEU A 68 -15.42 6.42 -8.81
C LEU A 68 -14.47 7.56 -9.18
N LYS A 69 -14.76 8.75 -8.68
CA LYS A 69 -13.84 9.90 -8.75
C LYS A 69 -12.65 9.69 -7.81
N ALA A 70 -11.53 10.35 -8.09
CA ALA A 70 -10.30 10.18 -7.32
C ALA A 70 -10.45 10.41 -5.80
N HIS A 71 -11.31 11.35 -5.38
CA HIS A 71 -11.54 11.59 -3.96
C HIS A 71 -12.38 10.49 -3.29
N GLU A 72 -13.34 9.87 -4.01
CA GLU A 72 -14.14 8.74 -3.55
C GLU A 72 -13.26 7.49 -3.44
N GLN A 73 -12.40 7.25 -4.43
CA GLN A 73 -11.40 6.20 -4.39
C GLN A 73 -10.48 6.34 -3.18
N ALA A 74 -10.04 7.59 -2.86
CA ALA A 74 -9.13 7.87 -1.75
C ALA A 74 -9.76 7.66 -0.36
N GLU A 75 -11.09 7.58 -0.25
CA GLU A 75 -11.79 7.20 0.98
C GLU A 75 -11.78 5.68 1.17
N LEU A 76 -11.87 4.93 0.09
CA LEU A 76 -11.92 3.48 0.13
C LEU A 76 -10.53 2.84 0.27
N ARG A 77 -9.50 3.42 -0.37
CA ARG A 77 -8.16 2.83 -0.35
C ARG A 77 -7.06 3.88 -0.30
N SER A 78 -5.96 3.52 0.34
CA SER A 78 -4.70 4.26 0.30
C SER A 78 -3.58 3.38 -0.27
N VAL A 79 -2.61 3.98 -0.99
CA VAL A 79 -1.55 3.24 -1.68
C VAL A 79 -0.19 3.76 -1.28
N ALA A 80 0.68 2.89 -0.77
CA ALA A 80 2.11 3.13 -0.64
C ALA A 80 2.82 2.49 -1.84
N PRO A 81 3.26 3.27 -2.83
CA PRO A 81 3.96 2.72 -3.98
C PRO A 81 5.38 2.26 -3.61
N GLN A 82 5.93 1.32 -4.37
CA GLN A 82 7.29 0.80 -4.20
C GLN A 82 8.35 1.91 -4.18
N ARG A 83 8.19 2.94 -4.99
CA ARG A 83 9.07 4.12 -5.02
C ARG A 83 8.24 5.40 -5.01
N ARG A 84 8.59 6.29 -4.10
CA ARG A 84 8.16 7.69 -4.15
C ARG A 84 9.41 8.56 -4.17
N ILE A 85 9.51 9.43 -5.15
CA ILE A 85 10.62 10.38 -5.28
C ILE A 85 10.19 11.67 -4.58
N PHE A 86 11.07 12.18 -3.73
CA PHE A 86 10.88 13.46 -3.05
C PHE A 86 11.90 14.46 -3.60
N ASP A 87 11.49 15.22 -4.62
CA ASP A 87 12.38 16.18 -5.31
C ASP A 87 12.37 17.56 -4.66
N LEU A 88 11.39 17.82 -3.79
CA LEU A 88 11.23 19.12 -3.13
C LEU A 88 11.80 19.08 -1.71
N ALA A 89 12.48 20.14 -1.32
CA ALA A 89 13.11 20.29 -0.01
C ALA A 89 12.12 20.63 1.12
N PHE A 90 10.96 19.96 1.14
CA PHE A 90 10.01 20.05 2.24
C PHE A 90 10.51 19.29 3.46
N THR A 91 10.20 19.80 4.66
CA THR A 91 10.38 19.05 5.89
C THR A 91 9.40 17.87 5.93
N LEU A 92 9.73 16.86 6.72
CA LEU A 92 8.81 15.73 6.92
C LEU A 92 7.44 16.22 7.44
N GLN A 93 7.42 17.18 8.36
CA GLN A 93 6.17 17.79 8.84
C GLN A 93 5.34 18.38 7.71
N GLN A 94 5.98 19.11 6.78
CA GLN A 94 5.27 19.69 5.63
C GLN A 94 4.73 18.61 4.71
N VAL A 95 5.49 17.55 4.46
CA VAL A 95 5.07 16.41 3.63
C VAL A 95 3.89 15.66 4.27
N LEU A 96 3.93 15.42 5.58
CA LEU A 96 2.81 14.79 6.30
C LEU A 96 1.54 15.66 6.22
N ASN A 97 1.68 16.98 6.16
CA ASN A 97 0.55 17.90 6.03
C ASN A 97 -0.13 17.87 4.65
N PHE A 98 0.41 17.16 3.66
CA PHE A 98 -0.31 16.90 2.40
C PHE A 98 -1.54 16.00 2.61
N VAL A 99 -1.57 15.20 3.67
CA VAL A 99 -2.79 14.51 4.09
C VAL A 99 -3.62 15.47 4.96
N PRO A 100 -4.80 15.93 4.51
CA PRO A 100 -5.61 16.88 5.26
C PRO A 100 -6.01 16.31 6.63
N MET A 101 -6.00 17.14 7.67
CA MET A 101 -6.30 16.73 9.06
C MET A 101 -7.61 15.94 9.19
N LYS A 102 -8.67 16.37 8.48
CA LYS A 102 -9.98 15.69 8.49
C LYS A 102 -9.99 14.29 7.85
N ARG A 103 -8.90 13.92 7.15
CA ARG A 103 -8.71 12.62 6.50
C ARG A 103 -7.61 11.81 7.16
N ARG A 104 -7.12 12.24 8.32
CA ARG A 104 -6.07 11.51 9.05
C ARG A 104 -6.70 10.48 9.97
N SER A 105 -6.06 9.31 10.00
CA SER A 105 -6.34 8.27 10.98
C SER A 105 -6.09 8.78 12.41
N GLU A 106 -6.90 8.33 13.35
CA GLU A 106 -6.69 8.53 14.79
C GLU A 106 -5.31 7.98 15.24
N MET A 107 -4.79 7.00 14.53
CA MET A 107 -3.48 6.38 14.79
C MET A 107 -2.28 7.18 14.25
N THR A 108 -2.49 8.37 13.66
CA THR A 108 -1.43 9.14 12.98
C THR A 108 -0.16 9.29 13.82
N HIS A 109 -0.29 9.67 15.10
CA HIS A 109 0.86 9.85 16.00
C HIS A 109 1.59 8.51 16.23
N GLN A 110 0.86 7.46 16.53
CA GLN A 110 1.42 6.12 16.75
C GLN A 110 2.12 5.56 15.51
N ILE A 111 1.57 5.80 14.31
CA ILE A 111 2.18 5.41 13.03
C ILE A 111 3.53 6.11 12.85
N ILE A 112 3.60 7.42 13.09
CA ILE A 112 4.83 8.22 12.96
C ILE A 112 5.90 7.72 13.95
N GLU A 113 5.53 7.47 15.19
CA GLU A 113 6.44 6.94 16.21
C GLU A 113 6.93 5.53 15.86
N ASN A 114 6.00 4.61 15.58
CA ASN A 114 6.35 3.22 15.26
C ASN A 114 7.20 3.10 13.99
N LEU A 115 7.03 3.97 13.02
CA LEU A 115 7.89 4.00 11.84
C LEU A 115 9.26 4.67 12.12
N GLY A 116 9.51 5.17 13.34
CA GLY A 116 10.76 5.84 13.72
C GLY A 116 10.99 7.13 12.95
N LEU A 117 9.93 7.91 12.77
CA LEU A 117 9.93 9.18 12.03
C LEU A 117 9.82 10.41 12.95
N ALA A 118 9.49 10.23 14.23
CA ALA A 118 9.24 11.34 15.16
C ALA A 118 10.44 12.30 15.28
N ASP A 119 11.65 11.77 15.43
CA ASP A 119 12.87 12.59 15.54
C ASP A 119 13.32 13.22 14.20
N LEU A 120 12.63 12.92 13.11
CA LEU A 120 12.96 13.39 11.77
C LEU A 120 11.99 14.46 11.26
N ILE A 121 11.03 14.87 12.07
CA ILE A 121 9.90 15.75 11.67
C ILE A 121 10.38 17.06 11.04
N GLU A 122 11.44 17.68 11.58
CA GLU A 122 11.99 18.95 11.10
C GLU A 122 13.03 18.78 9.97
N LYS A 123 13.44 17.55 9.67
CA LYS A 123 14.41 17.30 8.60
C LYS A 123 13.75 17.39 7.23
N LYS A 124 14.48 17.86 6.24
CA LYS A 124 14.04 17.81 4.85
C LYS A 124 14.01 16.37 4.37
N VAL A 125 12.97 15.98 3.65
CA VAL A 125 12.83 14.59 3.18
C VAL A 125 13.95 14.22 2.21
N THR A 126 14.49 15.17 1.47
CA THR A 126 15.67 14.98 0.58
C THR A 126 16.96 14.66 1.32
N GLU A 127 17.07 14.95 2.61
CA GLU A 127 18.25 14.66 3.45
C GLU A 127 18.14 13.28 4.13
N LEU A 128 16.99 12.62 4.03
CA LEU A 128 16.76 11.31 4.61
C LEU A 128 17.38 10.20 3.76
N SER A 129 17.81 9.11 4.41
CA SER A 129 18.26 7.91 3.70
C SER A 129 17.11 7.30 2.87
N ILE A 130 17.44 6.48 1.88
CA ILE A 130 16.44 5.80 1.02
C ILE A 130 15.43 5.02 1.88
N GLY A 131 15.88 4.26 2.89
CA GLY A 131 15.00 3.54 3.79
C GLY A 131 14.10 4.47 4.63
N GLN A 132 14.62 5.63 5.08
CA GLN A 132 13.81 6.64 5.75
C GLN A 132 12.77 7.25 4.83
N GLN A 133 13.13 7.61 3.59
CA GLN A 133 12.19 8.13 2.59
C GLN A 133 11.09 7.11 2.26
N GLN A 134 11.43 5.83 2.23
CA GLN A 134 10.46 4.77 2.02
C GLN A 134 9.49 4.67 3.20
N ARG A 135 9.96 4.80 4.45
CA ARG A 135 9.09 4.89 5.63
C ARG A 135 8.21 6.14 5.62
N VAL A 136 8.70 7.27 5.08
CA VAL A 136 7.87 8.47 4.85
C VAL A 136 6.75 8.18 3.84
N SER A 137 7.07 7.51 2.73
CA SER A 137 6.06 7.09 1.73
C SER A 137 5.00 6.18 2.36
N LEU A 138 5.43 5.23 3.18
CA LEU A 138 4.55 4.34 3.92
C LEU A 138 3.68 5.12 4.92
N ALA A 139 4.28 6.03 5.70
CA ALA A 139 3.55 6.88 6.64
C ALA A 139 2.44 7.68 5.95
N LEU A 140 2.74 8.32 4.80
CA LEU A 140 1.75 9.07 4.03
C LEU A 140 0.54 8.23 3.61
N ALA A 141 0.75 6.96 3.29
CA ALA A 141 -0.35 6.06 2.98
C ALA A 141 -1.13 5.67 4.24
N LEU A 142 -0.43 5.30 5.32
CA LEU A 142 -1.04 4.75 6.52
C LEU A 142 -1.74 5.80 7.40
N ILE A 143 -1.30 7.06 7.37
CA ILE A 143 -1.98 8.15 8.10
C ILE A 143 -3.27 8.62 7.42
N GLN A 144 -3.46 8.33 6.14
CA GLN A 144 -4.72 8.59 5.46
C GLN A 144 -5.76 7.61 5.98
N ASP A 145 -6.91 8.09 6.47
CA ASP A 145 -8.00 7.22 6.89
C ASP A 145 -8.71 6.65 5.65
N ALA A 146 -8.47 5.36 5.40
CA ALA A 146 -9.05 4.59 4.32
C ALA A 146 -9.49 3.22 4.85
N ASP A 147 -10.35 2.50 4.11
CA ASP A 147 -10.81 1.17 4.51
C ASP A 147 -9.78 0.09 4.16
N PHE A 148 -9.00 0.31 3.09
CA PHE A 148 -7.98 -0.63 2.61
C PHE A 148 -6.65 0.06 2.34
N TYR A 149 -5.56 -0.65 2.63
CA TYR A 149 -4.20 -0.20 2.37
C TYR A 149 -3.49 -1.17 1.42
N LEU A 150 -2.92 -0.61 0.35
CA LEU A 150 -2.16 -1.33 -0.66
C LEU A 150 -0.70 -0.93 -0.52
N LEU A 151 0.14 -1.83 -0.03
CA LEU A 151 1.54 -1.54 0.29
C LEU A 151 2.44 -2.31 -0.67
N ASP A 152 3.06 -1.60 -1.61
CA ASP A 152 3.93 -2.20 -2.62
C ASP A 152 5.39 -2.17 -2.15
N GLU A 153 5.93 -3.34 -1.81
CA GLU A 153 7.30 -3.57 -1.31
C GLU A 153 7.69 -2.69 -0.09
N PRO A 154 6.88 -2.64 0.98
CA PRO A 154 7.14 -1.75 2.12
C PRO A 154 8.40 -2.12 2.92
N PHE A 155 8.90 -3.33 2.75
CA PHE A 155 10.08 -3.85 3.46
C PHE A 155 11.40 -3.68 2.68
N ALA A 156 11.35 -3.25 1.43
CA ALA A 156 12.55 -3.05 0.62
C ALA A 156 13.46 -1.98 1.25
N ALA A 157 14.79 -2.19 1.20
CA ALA A 157 15.80 -1.30 1.77
C ALA A 157 15.64 -1.00 3.29
N GLN A 158 14.93 -1.88 4.03
CA GLN A 158 14.77 -1.76 5.47
C GLN A 158 15.69 -2.74 6.22
N ASP A 159 16.25 -2.28 7.34
CA ASP A 159 16.90 -3.15 8.30
C ASP A 159 15.88 -3.99 9.10
N LYS A 160 16.35 -5.04 9.78
CA LYS A 160 15.51 -5.96 10.55
C LYS A 160 14.66 -5.25 11.61
N GLY A 161 15.20 -4.23 12.26
CA GLY A 161 14.48 -3.45 13.27
C GLY A 161 13.35 -2.64 12.65
N SER A 162 13.57 -2.04 11.47
CA SER A 162 12.57 -1.30 10.72
C SER A 162 11.47 -2.23 10.17
N ILE A 163 11.83 -3.43 9.69
CA ILE A 163 10.85 -4.44 9.27
C ILE A 163 9.91 -4.78 10.42
N ASN A 164 10.44 -5.07 11.61
CA ASN A 164 9.62 -5.38 12.78
C ASN A 164 8.66 -4.22 13.13
N ARG A 165 9.12 -2.98 13.06
CA ARG A 165 8.28 -1.79 13.30
C ARG A 165 7.15 -1.69 12.29
N ILE A 166 7.42 -1.91 11.01
CA ILE A 166 6.39 -1.91 9.95
C ILE A 166 5.37 -3.02 10.21
N LEU A 167 5.81 -4.22 10.56
CA LEU A 167 4.94 -5.34 10.88
C LEU A 167 4.04 -5.04 12.09
N MET A 168 4.55 -4.39 13.14
CA MET A 168 3.74 -3.96 14.28
C MET A 168 2.62 -2.99 13.86
N VAL A 169 2.92 -2.05 12.96
CA VAL A 169 1.89 -1.12 12.44
C VAL A 169 0.84 -1.88 11.62
N ILE A 170 1.25 -2.79 10.75
CA ILE A 170 0.33 -3.63 9.95
C ILE A 170 -0.56 -4.45 10.88
N GLU A 171 0.00 -5.10 11.88
CA GLU A 171 -0.73 -5.94 12.85
C GLU A 171 -1.79 -5.14 13.63
N GLU A 172 -1.48 -3.90 14.00
CA GLU A 172 -2.44 -3.04 14.69
C GLU A 172 -3.54 -2.55 13.76
N MET A 173 -3.16 -2.13 12.54
CA MET A 173 -4.12 -1.61 11.57
C MET A 173 -5.07 -2.67 11.01
N LYS A 174 -4.61 -3.92 10.81
CA LYS A 174 -5.46 -4.99 10.27
C LYS A 174 -6.66 -5.32 11.16
N LYS A 175 -6.62 -4.98 12.45
CA LYS A 175 -7.77 -5.19 13.36
C LYS A 175 -9.05 -4.47 12.91
N ARG A 176 -8.89 -3.42 12.10
CA ARG A 176 -10.01 -2.56 11.65
C ARG A 176 -10.05 -2.36 10.13
N LYS A 177 -8.97 -2.64 9.43
CA LYS A 177 -8.75 -2.31 8.02
C LYS A 177 -8.33 -3.55 7.23
N GLY A 178 -8.55 -3.56 5.93
CA GLY A 178 -7.97 -4.59 5.06
C GLY A 178 -6.61 -4.12 4.52
N ILE A 179 -5.63 -5.01 4.49
CA ILE A 179 -4.26 -4.66 4.05
C ILE A 179 -3.78 -5.67 3.02
N LEU A 180 -3.35 -5.19 1.87
CA LEU A 180 -2.64 -5.98 0.86
C LEU A 180 -1.19 -5.53 0.82
N VAL A 181 -0.28 -6.46 1.06
CA VAL A 181 1.16 -6.19 1.03
C VAL A 181 1.81 -7.00 -0.07
N VAL A 182 2.50 -6.33 -0.96
CA VAL A 182 3.37 -6.98 -1.95
C VAL A 182 4.76 -7.14 -1.36
N SER A 183 5.32 -8.34 -1.44
CA SER A 183 6.72 -8.57 -1.12
C SER A 183 7.29 -9.75 -1.91
N HIS A 184 8.57 -9.66 -2.24
CA HIS A 184 9.32 -10.75 -2.86
C HIS A 184 10.12 -11.57 -1.83
N ASN A 185 10.38 -11.01 -0.63
CA ASN A 185 11.09 -11.69 0.45
C ASN A 185 10.08 -12.30 1.44
N THR A 186 9.60 -13.51 1.14
CA THR A 186 8.36 -14.04 1.75
C THR A 186 8.59 -14.94 2.96
N ASP A 187 9.70 -15.70 3.03
CA ASP A 187 9.85 -16.77 4.03
C ASP A 187 9.83 -16.25 5.49
N ALA A 188 10.46 -15.12 5.75
CA ALA A 188 10.46 -14.50 7.08
C ALA A 188 9.17 -13.72 7.40
N LEU A 189 8.33 -13.45 6.39
CA LEU A 189 7.16 -12.57 6.53
C LEU A 189 5.84 -13.34 6.60
N ARG A 190 5.75 -14.52 6.00
CA ARG A 190 4.49 -15.29 5.87
C ARG A 190 3.72 -15.44 7.17
N SER A 191 4.42 -15.71 8.27
CA SER A 191 3.79 -15.91 9.59
C SER A 191 3.10 -14.67 10.18
N HIS A 192 3.33 -13.49 9.60
CA HIS A 192 2.70 -12.22 10.02
C HIS A 192 1.43 -11.88 9.23
N PHE A 193 1.09 -12.69 8.22
CA PHE A 193 -0.07 -12.46 7.36
C PHE A 193 -1.10 -13.57 7.54
N ASP A 194 -2.37 -13.20 7.42
CA ASP A 194 -3.49 -14.13 7.60
C ASP A 194 -3.63 -15.06 6.39
N ARG A 195 -3.19 -14.60 5.21
CA ARG A 195 -3.29 -15.34 3.95
C ARG A 195 -2.26 -14.85 2.92
N GLU A 196 -1.93 -15.75 2.00
CA GLU A 196 -1.08 -15.44 0.84
C GLU A 196 -1.88 -15.58 -0.46
N ILE A 197 -1.65 -14.67 -1.39
CA ILE A 197 -2.07 -14.76 -2.78
C ILE A 197 -0.78 -14.88 -3.61
N VAL A 198 -0.67 -15.94 -4.41
CA VAL A 198 0.46 -16.14 -5.31
C VAL A 198 0.02 -15.74 -6.71
N LEU A 199 0.73 -14.80 -7.31
CA LEU A 199 0.54 -14.38 -8.69
C LEU A 199 1.60 -15.07 -9.56
N GLY A 200 1.16 -15.84 -10.56
CA GLY A 200 2.05 -16.57 -11.44
C GLY A 200 1.27 -17.35 -12.46
#